data_07b72f91918fea0220673b7b1c14bd68
#
_entry.id   07b72f91918fea0220673b7b1c14bd68
#
_cell.length_a   1.000
_cell.length_b   1.000
_cell.length_c   1.000
_cell.angle_alpha   90.00
_cell.angle_beta   90.00
_cell.angle_gamma   90.00
#
_symmetry.space_group_name_H-M   'P 1'
#
loop_
_entity.id
_entity.type
_entity.pdbx_description
1 polymer ?
#
loop_
_entity_poly.entity_id
_entity_poly.type
_entity_poly.pdbx_seq_one_letter_code
_entity_poly.pdbx_strand_id
1 'polypeptide(L)'
;MRRLDVTAADLARMKANGSLELPEMQRGYVWTASRVRDLFDSLYRGYPTGVILVWEGESSHVRRSAIQQPVPRPGASYLLLDGQQRVTSLAAVLLGEKVRVRNRTRPIELLFNLEHPEEVVAEDFDEDDDKEPEEEEDRLVAATRGKTFVVATTRLADDPRWVNVSKLFTDALRPRDAVRNAYGTLDSPEADRALDRLEKLRAIRDYPYIM
;
A
#
# COMPACT_ATOMS: atom_id res chain seq x y z
N MET A 1 23.73 -13.37 11.58
CA MET A 1 22.56 -12.82 10.90
C MET A 1 21.38 -13.72 11.26
N ARG A 2 20.31 -13.17 11.82
CA ARG A 2 19.12 -13.91 12.22
C ARG A 2 18.01 -13.62 11.21
N ARG A 3 17.28 -14.63 10.79
CA ARG A 3 16.09 -14.48 9.94
C ARG A 3 14.85 -14.44 10.83
N LEU A 4 13.98 -13.49 10.55
CA LEU A 4 12.64 -13.38 11.13
C LEU A 4 11.61 -13.41 10.01
N ASP A 5 10.62 -14.28 10.13
CA ASP A 5 9.48 -14.30 9.23
C ASP A 5 8.38 -13.42 9.83
N VAL A 6 7.96 -12.41 9.10
CA VAL A 6 6.97 -11.41 9.50
C VAL A 6 5.96 -11.20 8.38
N THR A 7 4.78 -10.68 8.69
CA THR A 7 3.79 -10.35 7.66
C THR A 7 3.86 -8.87 7.25
N ALA A 8 3.24 -8.54 6.11
CA ALA A 8 3.09 -7.14 5.69
C ALA A 8 2.35 -6.30 6.76
N ALA A 9 1.36 -6.90 7.43
CA ALA A 9 0.65 -6.26 8.54
C ALA A 9 1.54 -6.07 9.78
N ASP A 10 2.46 -7.01 10.06
CA ASP A 10 3.41 -6.86 11.15
C ASP A 10 4.36 -5.70 10.90
N LEU A 11 4.93 -5.61 9.70
CA LEU A 11 5.83 -4.51 9.31
C LEU A 11 5.12 -3.15 9.44
N ALA A 12 3.88 -3.05 8.97
CA ALA A 12 3.08 -1.82 9.09
C ALA A 12 2.86 -1.44 10.55
N ARG A 13 2.48 -2.41 11.40
CA ARG A 13 2.27 -2.20 12.84
C ARG A 13 3.55 -1.85 13.58
N MET A 14 4.67 -2.53 13.27
CA MET A 14 5.97 -2.25 13.89
C MET A 14 6.44 -0.82 13.58
N LYS A 15 6.19 -0.34 12.36
CA LYS A 15 6.45 1.07 12.02
C LYS A 15 5.54 2.01 12.81
N ALA A 16 4.23 1.74 12.85
CA ALA A 16 3.25 2.60 13.49
C ALA A 16 3.47 2.73 15.01
N ASN A 17 3.85 1.63 15.69
CA ASN A 17 4.09 1.63 17.13
C ASN A 17 5.53 2.01 17.51
N GLY A 18 6.43 2.23 16.53
CA GLY A 18 7.82 2.62 16.72
C GLY A 18 8.75 1.51 17.16
N SER A 19 8.37 0.23 17.07
CA SER A 19 9.29 -0.89 17.28
C SER A 19 10.20 -1.14 16.07
N LEU A 20 9.84 -0.62 14.90
CA LEU A 20 10.70 -0.51 13.72
C LEU A 20 10.98 0.97 13.45
N GLU A 21 12.19 1.40 13.75
CA GLU A 21 12.63 2.80 13.61
C GLU A 21 13.28 3.04 12.26
N LEU A 22 13.02 4.22 11.69
CA LEU A 22 13.65 4.71 10.46
C LEU A 22 14.86 5.57 10.84
N PRO A 23 16.05 5.34 10.29
CA PRO A 23 17.20 6.19 10.56
C PRO A 23 16.98 7.63 10.07
N GLU A 24 17.31 8.63 10.89
CA GLU A 24 17.17 10.05 10.54
C GLU A 24 18.02 10.45 9.32
N MET A 25 19.12 9.74 9.07
CA MET A 25 20.05 10.02 7.97
C MET A 25 19.61 9.45 6.62
N GLN A 26 18.53 8.68 6.58
CA GLN A 26 18.01 8.16 5.31
C GLN A 26 17.14 9.20 4.60
N ARG A 27 17.07 9.06 3.27
CA ARG A 27 16.24 9.94 2.43
C ARG A 27 14.80 9.89 2.94
N GLY A 28 14.14 11.03 2.93
CA GLY A 28 12.70 11.09 3.14
C GLY A 28 11.94 10.17 2.17
N TYR A 29 10.64 10.07 2.34
CA TYR A 29 9.81 9.27 1.43
C TYR A 29 9.86 9.87 0.01
N VAL A 30 10.35 9.06 -0.95
CA VAL A 30 10.58 9.49 -2.35
C VAL A 30 9.81 8.67 -3.38
N TRP A 31 9.11 7.61 -2.97
CA TRP A 31 8.31 6.83 -3.92
C TRP A 31 7.15 7.63 -4.47
N THR A 32 6.93 7.46 -5.76
CA THR A 32 5.78 7.99 -6.47
C THR A 32 4.54 7.14 -6.16
N ALA A 33 3.37 7.67 -6.47
CA ALA A 33 2.12 6.93 -6.30
C ALA A 33 2.07 5.68 -7.18
N SER A 34 2.64 5.72 -8.38
CA SER A 34 2.79 4.58 -9.29
C SER A 34 3.61 3.46 -8.67
N ARG A 35 4.74 3.76 -8.05
CA ARG A 35 5.54 2.73 -7.35
C ARG A 35 4.82 2.08 -6.18
N VAL A 36 3.96 2.82 -5.48
CA VAL A 36 3.12 2.24 -4.43
C VAL A 36 2.05 1.33 -5.03
N ARG A 37 1.42 1.75 -6.14
CA ARG A 37 0.49 0.92 -6.92
C ARG A 37 1.16 -0.39 -7.33
N ASP A 38 2.36 -0.33 -7.91
CA ASP A 38 3.10 -1.51 -8.41
C ASP A 38 3.51 -2.45 -7.28
N LEU A 39 3.86 -1.90 -6.10
CA LEU A 39 4.09 -2.72 -4.91
C LEU A 39 2.82 -3.52 -4.54
N PHE A 40 1.65 -2.86 -4.49
CA PHE A 40 0.41 -3.53 -4.13
C PHE A 40 -0.06 -4.52 -5.20
N ASP A 41 0.17 -4.24 -6.48
CA ASP A 41 -0.08 -5.20 -7.57
C ASP A 41 0.82 -6.44 -7.44
N SER A 42 2.11 -6.25 -7.14
CA SER A 42 3.04 -7.35 -6.90
C SER A 42 2.64 -8.21 -5.70
N LEU A 43 2.22 -7.59 -4.58
CA LEU A 43 1.74 -8.29 -3.40
C LEU A 43 0.46 -9.08 -3.68
N TYR A 44 -0.49 -8.50 -4.40
CA TYR A 44 -1.75 -9.15 -4.80
C TYR A 44 -1.52 -10.37 -5.69
N ARG A 45 -0.51 -10.30 -6.56
CA ARG A 45 -0.12 -11.41 -7.46
C ARG A 45 0.81 -12.41 -6.79
N GLY A 46 1.29 -12.16 -5.57
CA GLY A 46 2.23 -13.02 -4.85
C GLY A 46 3.66 -12.95 -5.39
N TYR A 47 4.01 -11.90 -6.13
CA TYR A 47 5.37 -11.72 -6.64
C TYR A 47 6.33 -11.31 -5.52
N PRO A 48 7.60 -11.76 -5.57
CA PRO A 48 8.58 -11.41 -4.57
C PRO A 48 8.88 -9.90 -4.59
N THR A 49 8.71 -9.24 -3.44
CA THR A 49 8.93 -7.80 -3.29
C THR A 49 10.23 -7.46 -2.55
N GLY A 50 11.11 -8.47 -2.38
CA GLY A 50 12.42 -8.35 -1.73
C GLY A 50 12.36 -8.57 -0.21
N VAL A 51 13.52 -8.42 0.43
CA VAL A 51 13.70 -8.59 1.88
C VAL A 51 13.73 -7.25 2.59
N ILE A 52 13.48 -7.26 3.90
CA ILE A 52 13.61 -6.10 4.78
C ILE A 52 14.88 -6.33 5.61
N LEU A 53 15.81 -5.39 5.54
CA LEU A 53 17.04 -5.48 6.32
C LEU A 53 16.96 -4.58 7.54
N VAL A 54 17.16 -5.17 8.71
CA VAL A 54 17.10 -4.46 9.99
C VAL A 54 18.35 -4.74 10.84
N TRP A 55 18.63 -3.82 11.73
CA TRP A 55 19.56 -4.02 12.83
C TRP A 55 18.78 -4.11 14.14
N GLU A 56 18.98 -5.20 14.86
CA GLU A 56 18.45 -5.38 16.23
C GLU A 56 19.43 -4.72 17.21
N GLY A 57 18.94 -3.70 17.93
CA GLY A 57 19.77 -2.96 18.88
C GLY A 57 18.93 -2.21 19.90
N GLU A 58 19.51 -1.93 21.06
CA GLU A 58 18.87 -1.06 22.04
C GLU A 58 18.77 0.37 21.49
N SER A 59 17.59 0.98 21.57
CA SER A 59 17.26 2.33 21.06
C SER A 59 18.18 3.45 21.58
N SER A 60 18.98 3.19 22.61
CA SER A 60 19.83 4.16 23.27
C SER A 60 21.07 4.60 22.47
N HIS A 61 21.49 3.83 21.46
CA HIS A 61 22.75 4.07 20.76
C HIS A 61 22.63 4.96 19.51
N VAL A 62 21.43 5.17 18.98
CA VAL A 62 21.22 5.93 17.72
C VAL A 62 20.95 7.43 17.95
N ARG A 63 20.80 7.86 19.20
CA ARG A 63 20.30 9.20 19.57
C ARG A 63 21.36 10.29 19.83
N ARG A 64 22.51 10.25 19.23
CA ARG A 64 23.57 11.26 19.56
C ARG A 64 23.48 12.60 18.82
N SER A 65 22.45 12.91 18.05
CA SER A 65 22.46 14.14 17.23
C SER A 65 21.11 14.85 17.03
N ALA A 66 20.09 14.70 17.88
CA ALA A 66 18.86 15.46 17.70
C ALA A 66 18.52 16.30 18.94
N ILE A 67 18.36 17.60 18.72
CA ILE A 67 18.06 18.67 19.71
C ILE A 67 16.58 18.61 20.23
N GLN A 68 15.79 17.62 19.87
CA GLN A 68 14.46 17.43 20.43
C GLN A 68 14.35 16.04 21.07
N GLN A 69 14.08 16.03 22.37
CA GLN A 69 13.97 14.82 23.19
C GLN A 69 12.80 13.94 22.69
N PRO A 70 13.06 12.80 22.06
CA PRO A 70 12.03 11.80 21.84
C PRO A 70 11.81 11.03 23.14
N VAL A 71 10.56 10.81 23.50
CA VAL A 71 10.18 9.99 24.65
C VAL A 71 10.69 8.56 24.43
N PRO A 72 11.47 7.96 25.36
CA PRO A 72 11.91 6.58 25.25
C PRO A 72 10.71 5.65 25.26
N ARG A 73 10.54 4.84 24.18
CA ARG A 73 9.59 3.73 24.18
C ARG A 73 10.32 2.49 24.65
N PRO A 74 9.87 1.81 25.73
CA PRO A 74 10.49 0.57 26.18
C PRO A 74 10.16 -0.55 25.22
N GLY A 75 11.15 -1.26 24.73
CA GLY A 75 11.02 -2.42 23.85
C GLY A 75 12.23 -2.58 22.93
N ALA A 76 12.52 -3.80 22.53
CA ALA A 76 13.53 -4.06 21.52
C ALA A 76 13.16 -3.29 20.25
N SER A 77 14.04 -2.41 19.80
CA SER A 77 13.83 -1.62 18.61
C SER A 77 14.66 -2.20 17.48
N TYR A 78 14.02 -2.36 16.34
CA TYR A 78 14.70 -2.67 15.09
C TYR A 78 14.96 -1.36 14.35
N LEU A 79 16.19 -1.18 13.87
CA LEU A 79 16.54 -0.07 13.00
C LEU A 79 16.49 -0.55 11.56
N LEU A 80 15.66 0.08 10.74
CA LEU A 80 15.48 -0.30 9.33
C LEU A 80 16.67 0.17 8.48
N LEU A 81 17.43 -0.78 7.93
CA LEU A 81 18.58 -0.50 7.08
C LEU A 81 18.22 -0.45 5.59
N ASP A 82 17.31 -1.35 5.14
CA ASP A 82 16.76 -1.34 3.79
C ASP A 82 15.28 -1.75 3.77
N GLY A 83 14.55 -1.26 2.79
CA GLY A 83 13.11 -1.47 2.64
C GLY A 83 12.24 -0.34 3.17
N GLN A 84 12.81 0.83 3.50
CA GLN A 84 12.11 1.97 4.09
C GLN A 84 10.88 2.40 3.31
N GLN A 85 11.01 2.53 1.98
CA GLN A 85 9.90 2.97 1.13
C GLN A 85 8.75 1.95 1.13
N ARG A 86 9.08 0.65 1.10
CA ARG A 86 8.10 -0.45 1.17
C ARG A 86 7.34 -0.44 2.49
N VAL A 87 8.05 -0.41 3.61
CA VAL A 87 7.44 -0.39 4.95
C VAL A 87 6.56 0.84 5.13
N THR A 88 7.02 2.01 4.65
CA THR A 88 6.22 3.25 4.71
C THR A 88 4.96 3.14 3.86
N SER A 89 5.07 2.57 2.65
CA SER A 89 3.92 2.35 1.76
C SER A 89 2.92 1.35 2.34
N LEU A 90 3.41 0.26 2.95
CA LEU A 90 2.56 -0.71 3.64
C LEU A 90 1.78 -0.05 4.78
N ALA A 91 2.44 0.70 5.65
CA ALA A 91 1.77 1.42 6.73
C ALA A 91 0.75 2.43 6.21
N ALA A 92 1.10 3.17 5.14
CA ALA A 92 0.20 4.13 4.54
C ALA A 92 -1.11 3.49 4.07
N VAL A 93 -1.02 2.38 3.35
CA VAL A 93 -2.20 1.76 2.73
C VAL A 93 -2.93 0.84 3.69
N LEU A 94 -2.21 -0.03 4.45
CA LEU A 94 -2.84 -1.00 5.35
C LEU A 94 -3.44 -0.39 6.62
N LEU A 95 -2.87 0.72 7.10
CA LEU A 95 -3.33 1.41 8.31
C LEU A 95 -4.05 2.73 8.01
N GLY A 96 -4.13 3.14 6.74
CA GLY A 96 -4.73 4.42 6.36
C GLY A 96 -3.89 5.64 6.79
N GLU A 97 -2.59 5.47 7.01
CA GLU A 97 -1.70 6.58 7.35
C GLU A 97 -1.56 7.54 6.16
N LYS A 98 -1.64 8.84 6.45
CA LYS A 98 -1.44 9.86 5.42
C LYS A 98 0.04 10.05 5.13
N VAL A 99 0.53 9.47 4.03
CA VAL A 99 1.89 9.72 3.54
C VAL A 99 1.87 10.82 2.50
N ARG A 100 2.66 11.87 2.73
CA ARG A 100 2.88 12.91 1.73
C ARG A 100 3.92 12.44 0.74
N VAL A 101 3.56 12.37 -0.51
CA VAL A 101 4.48 12.07 -1.61
C VAL A 101 5.12 13.36 -2.10
N ARG A 102 6.40 13.28 -2.46
CA ARG A 102 7.09 14.39 -3.11
C ARG A 102 6.31 14.78 -4.37
N ASN A 103 6.05 16.07 -4.54
CA ASN A 103 5.30 16.67 -5.65
C ASN A 103 3.78 16.37 -5.68
N ARG A 104 3.16 15.89 -4.59
CA ARG A 104 1.71 15.78 -4.46
C ARG A 104 1.19 16.51 -3.24
N THR A 105 0.10 17.25 -3.41
CA THR A 105 -0.59 17.94 -2.33
C THR A 105 -1.52 17.02 -1.55
N ARG A 106 -1.96 15.91 -2.15
CA ARG A 106 -2.87 14.93 -1.56
C ARG A 106 -2.14 13.64 -1.17
N PRO A 107 -2.56 12.95 -0.09
CA PRO A 107 -2.07 11.62 0.24
C PRO A 107 -2.31 10.63 -0.91
N ILE A 108 -1.48 9.57 -0.99
CA ILE A 108 -1.72 8.48 -1.94
C ILE A 108 -2.97 7.73 -1.52
N GLU A 109 -3.92 7.63 -2.41
CA GLU A 109 -5.05 6.74 -2.30
C GLU A 109 -5.02 5.76 -3.48
N LEU A 110 -5.08 4.46 -3.19
CA LEU A 110 -5.17 3.42 -4.20
C LEU A 110 -6.62 2.96 -4.32
N LEU A 111 -7.04 2.75 -5.56
CA LEU A 111 -8.30 2.10 -5.89
C LEU A 111 -8.01 0.72 -6.48
N PHE A 112 -8.84 -0.26 -6.11
CA PHE A 112 -8.81 -1.62 -6.59
C PHE A 112 -10.00 -1.87 -7.51
N ASN A 113 -9.75 -2.43 -8.67
CA ASN A 113 -10.77 -2.73 -9.67
C ASN A 113 -11.45 -4.07 -9.37
N LEU A 114 -12.74 -4.07 -9.09
CA LEU A 114 -13.52 -5.30 -8.89
C LEU A 114 -13.64 -6.16 -10.16
N GLU A 115 -13.44 -5.55 -11.33
CA GLU A 115 -13.59 -6.20 -12.65
C GLU A 115 -12.25 -6.39 -13.37
N HIS A 116 -11.11 -6.29 -12.67
CA HIS A 116 -9.80 -6.45 -13.31
C HIS A 116 -9.66 -7.80 -14.03
N PRO A 117 -8.93 -7.88 -15.14
CA PRO A 117 -8.67 -9.13 -15.82
C PRO A 117 -7.82 -10.07 -14.95
N GLU A 118 -8.01 -11.38 -15.09
CA GLU A 118 -7.23 -12.39 -14.35
C GLU A 118 -5.80 -12.50 -14.89
N GLU A 119 -5.63 -12.34 -16.19
CA GLU A 119 -4.33 -12.37 -16.85
C GLU A 119 -3.66 -11.00 -16.84
N VAL A 120 -2.34 -11.03 -16.69
CA VAL A 120 -1.52 -9.81 -16.82
C VAL A 120 -1.51 -9.42 -18.29
N VAL A 121 -2.19 -8.36 -18.64
CA VAL A 121 -1.86 -7.65 -19.87
C VAL A 121 -0.48 -7.02 -19.60
N ALA A 122 0.55 -7.46 -20.33
CA ALA A 122 1.86 -6.84 -20.27
C ALA A 122 1.68 -5.38 -20.74
N GLU A 123 1.57 -4.47 -19.80
CA GLU A 123 1.53 -3.04 -20.09
C GLU A 123 2.96 -2.51 -20.03
N ASP A 124 3.31 -1.72 -21.02
CA ASP A 124 4.51 -0.92 -20.99
C ASP A 124 4.50 -0.08 -19.71
N PHE A 125 5.58 -0.16 -18.94
CA PHE A 125 5.78 0.67 -17.76
C PHE A 125 6.06 2.09 -18.22
N ASP A 126 5.03 2.88 -18.44
CA ASP A 126 5.17 4.30 -18.68
C ASP A 126 5.72 4.97 -17.43
N GLU A 127 6.98 5.37 -17.50
CA GLU A 127 7.69 6.06 -16.41
C GLU A 127 7.13 7.47 -16.11
N ASP A 128 6.18 7.96 -16.90
CA ASP A 128 5.71 9.37 -16.90
C ASP A 128 4.39 9.62 -16.15
N ASP A 129 3.91 8.70 -15.33
CA ASP A 129 2.62 8.81 -14.58
C ASP A 129 2.65 9.87 -13.44
N ASP A 130 3.70 10.70 -13.36
CA ASP A 130 3.83 11.77 -12.36
C ASP A 130 3.14 13.10 -12.77
N LYS A 131 2.53 13.16 -13.94
CA LYS A 131 1.74 14.33 -14.38
C LYS A 131 0.32 14.24 -13.85
N GLU A 132 -0.15 15.31 -13.23
CA GLU A 132 -1.56 15.41 -12.81
C GLU A 132 -2.45 15.38 -14.06
N PRO A 133 -3.44 14.46 -14.16
CA PRO A 133 -4.23 14.27 -15.37
C PRO A 133 -5.40 15.25 -15.40
N GLU A 134 -5.23 16.44 -15.93
CA GLU A 134 -6.36 17.37 -16.09
C GLU A 134 -6.96 17.45 -17.50
N GLU A 135 -6.36 16.85 -18.55
CA GLU A 135 -6.81 17.06 -19.94
C GLU A 135 -7.11 15.81 -20.80
N GLU A 136 -7.01 14.57 -20.27
CA GLU A 136 -7.30 13.35 -21.03
C GLU A 136 -8.16 12.31 -20.27
N GLU A 137 -9.14 12.75 -19.49
CA GLU A 137 -9.88 11.87 -18.56
C GLU A 137 -10.61 10.69 -19.22
N ASP A 138 -11.16 10.82 -20.43
CA ASP A 138 -11.90 9.71 -21.07
C ASP A 138 -10.98 8.63 -21.62
N ARG A 139 -9.80 8.98 -22.10
CA ARG A 139 -8.76 8.02 -22.49
C ARG A 139 -8.17 7.32 -21.27
N LEU A 140 -7.98 8.05 -20.16
CA LEU A 140 -7.48 7.53 -18.90
C LEU A 140 -8.42 6.47 -18.32
N VAL A 141 -9.75 6.71 -18.32
CA VAL A 141 -10.75 5.73 -17.85
C VAL A 141 -10.72 4.45 -18.69
N ALA A 142 -10.58 4.57 -20.01
CA ALA A 142 -10.47 3.40 -20.89
C ALA A 142 -9.16 2.62 -20.62
N ALA A 143 -8.04 3.32 -20.45
CA ALA A 143 -6.73 2.73 -20.16
C ALA A 143 -6.66 2.08 -18.77
N THR A 144 -7.50 2.48 -17.82
CA THR A 144 -7.50 1.91 -16.46
C THR A 144 -8.35 0.65 -16.31
N ARG A 145 -9.26 0.34 -17.26
CA ARG A 145 -10.14 -0.85 -17.17
C ARG A 145 -9.38 -2.17 -17.06
N GLY A 146 -8.19 -2.26 -17.68
CA GLY A 146 -7.30 -3.42 -17.62
C GLY A 146 -6.47 -3.51 -16.33
N LYS A 147 -6.40 -2.45 -15.52
CA LYS A 147 -5.52 -2.40 -14.36
C LYS A 147 -6.19 -2.94 -13.10
N THR A 148 -5.43 -3.67 -12.29
CA THR A 148 -5.88 -4.17 -10.99
C THR A 148 -5.94 -3.03 -9.96
N PHE A 149 -4.91 -2.17 -9.96
CA PHE A 149 -4.82 -1.01 -9.09
C PHE A 149 -4.57 0.26 -9.89
N VAL A 150 -5.14 1.35 -9.42
CA VAL A 150 -4.87 2.70 -9.93
C VAL A 150 -4.71 3.68 -8.78
N VAL A 151 -4.05 4.80 -9.04
CA VAL A 151 -4.04 5.93 -8.12
C VAL A 151 -5.37 6.65 -8.23
N ALA A 152 -5.99 6.98 -7.10
CA ALA A 152 -7.31 7.57 -7.06
C ALA A 152 -7.35 8.92 -7.80
N THR A 153 -8.32 9.05 -8.71
CA THR A 153 -8.81 10.31 -9.26
C THR A 153 -10.24 10.53 -8.79
N THR A 154 -10.72 11.75 -8.81
CA THR A 154 -12.10 12.08 -8.36
C THR A 154 -13.13 11.22 -9.11
N ARG A 155 -13.00 11.11 -10.42
CA ARG A 155 -13.93 10.37 -11.27
C ARG A 155 -13.95 8.86 -11.00
N LEU A 156 -12.76 8.25 -10.82
CA LEU A 156 -12.67 6.82 -10.52
C LEU A 156 -13.14 6.51 -9.10
N ALA A 157 -12.96 7.44 -8.17
CA ALA A 157 -13.43 7.27 -6.79
C ALA A 157 -14.97 7.29 -6.67
N ASP A 158 -15.67 7.87 -7.64
CA ASP A 158 -17.13 7.90 -7.72
C ASP A 158 -17.73 6.66 -8.41
N ASP A 159 -16.93 5.87 -9.13
CA ASP A 159 -17.37 4.60 -9.74
C ASP A 159 -17.33 3.48 -8.66
N PRO A 160 -18.46 2.88 -8.30
CA PRO A 160 -18.54 1.88 -7.24
C PRO A 160 -17.77 0.57 -7.55
N ARG A 161 -17.35 0.35 -8.79
CA ARG A 161 -16.48 -0.79 -9.18
C ARG A 161 -15.03 -0.59 -8.75
N TRP A 162 -14.66 0.62 -8.37
CA TRP A 162 -13.36 0.97 -7.84
C TRP A 162 -13.39 1.12 -6.32
N VAL A 163 -12.78 0.21 -5.61
CA VAL A 163 -12.81 0.15 -4.15
C VAL A 163 -11.56 0.82 -3.57
N ASN A 164 -11.75 1.76 -2.66
CA ASN A 164 -10.64 2.36 -1.93
C ASN A 164 -9.96 1.32 -1.02
N VAL A 165 -8.69 1.02 -1.32
CA VAL A 165 -7.92 -0.04 -0.70
C VAL A 165 -7.74 0.21 0.80
N SER A 166 -7.39 1.42 1.21
CA SER A 166 -7.20 1.76 2.62
C SER A 166 -8.50 1.66 3.42
N LYS A 167 -9.64 2.06 2.85
CA LYS A 167 -10.95 1.90 3.52
C LYS A 167 -11.29 0.43 3.77
N LEU A 168 -10.92 -0.47 2.84
CA LEU A 168 -11.11 -1.91 2.99
C LEU A 168 -10.20 -2.49 4.10
N PHE A 169 -8.95 -2.06 4.16
CA PHE A 169 -8.00 -2.54 5.16
C PHE A 169 -8.27 -2.00 6.57
N THR A 170 -8.81 -0.81 6.69
CA THR A 170 -9.19 -0.20 7.98
C THR A 170 -10.60 -0.57 8.44
N ASP A 171 -11.27 -1.47 7.72
CA ASP A 171 -12.68 -1.88 7.93
C ASP A 171 -13.70 -0.71 7.89
N ALA A 172 -13.29 0.44 7.36
CA ALA A 172 -14.19 1.57 7.06
C ALA A 172 -15.16 1.25 5.91
N LEU A 173 -14.81 0.25 5.09
CA LEU A 173 -15.67 -0.32 4.04
C LEU A 173 -15.59 -1.85 4.13
N ARG A 174 -16.75 -2.52 4.32
CA ARG A 174 -16.80 -3.98 4.35
C ARG A 174 -16.87 -4.55 2.94
N PRO A 175 -16.24 -5.71 2.65
CA PRO A 175 -16.27 -6.33 1.33
C PRO A 175 -17.68 -6.47 0.75
N ARG A 176 -18.62 -6.99 1.54
CA ARG A 176 -20.03 -7.17 1.11
C ARG A 176 -20.74 -5.86 0.79
N ASP A 177 -20.41 -4.77 1.50
CA ASP A 177 -21.01 -3.46 1.23
C ASP A 177 -20.40 -2.87 -0.06
N ALA A 178 -19.11 -3.05 -0.30
CA ALA A 178 -18.47 -2.66 -1.56
C ALA A 178 -19.11 -3.37 -2.77
N VAL A 179 -19.30 -4.69 -2.67
CA VAL A 179 -19.92 -5.49 -3.75
C VAL A 179 -21.38 -5.10 -3.94
N ARG A 180 -22.14 -4.91 -2.86
CA ARG A 180 -23.53 -4.45 -2.97
C ARG A 180 -23.65 -3.07 -3.62
N ASN A 181 -22.71 -2.16 -3.32
CA ASN A 181 -22.68 -0.85 -3.95
C ASN A 181 -22.36 -0.94 -5.45
N ALA A 182 -21.50 -1.88 -5.87
CA ALA A 182 -21.11 -2.04 -7.26
C ALA A 182 -22.17 -2.74 -8.11
N TYR A 183 -22.81 -3.77 -7.58
CA TYR A 183 -23.68 -4.68 -8.35
C TYR A 183 -25.15 -4.66 -7.92
N GLY A 184 -25.50 -3.96 -6.85
CA GLY A 184 -26.88 -3.92 -6.31
C GLY A 184 -27.32 -5.19 -5.60
N THR A 185 -26.64 -6.31 -5.78
CA THR A 185 -26.94 -7.63 -5.22
C THR A 185 -25.68 -8.34 -4.76
N LEU A 186 -25.83 -9.35 -3.90
CA LEU A 186 -24.76 -10.30 -3.54
C LEU A 186 -24.99 -11.68 -4.19
N ASP A 187 -26.10 -11.87 -4.86
CA ASP A 187 -26.54 -13.17 -5.40
C ASP A 187 -26.37 -13.18 -6.93
N SER A 188 -25.14 -12.92 -7.39
CA SER A 188 -24.78 -13.03 -8.81
C SER A 188 -23.35 -13.54 -8.98
N PRO A 189 -23.04 -14.20 -10.11
CA PRO A 189 -21.67 -14.67 -10.40
C PRO A 189 -20.63 -13.55 -10.41
N GLU A 190 -21.02 -12.34 -10.77
CA GLU A 190 -20.16 -11.14 -10.75
C GLU A 190 -19.86 -10.74 -9.30
N ALA A 191 -20.88 -10.73 -8.44
CA ALA A 191 -20.73 -10.42 -7.02
C ALA A 191 -19.85 -11.44 -6.31
N ASP A 192 -20.02 -12.74 -6.59
CA ASP A 192 -19.18 -13.80 -6.03
C ASP A 192 -17.71 -13.60 -6.43
N ARG A 193 -17.42 -13.40 -7.72
CA ARG A 193 -16.05 -13.10 -8.19
C ARG A 193 -15.45 -11.86 -7.54
N ALA A 194 -16.26 -10.81 -7.35
CA ALA A 194 -15.81 -9.60 -6.70
C ALA A 194 -15.47 -9.83 -5.22
N LEU A 195 -16.27 -10.66 -4.50
CA LEU A 195 -15.97 -11.06 -3.13
C LEU A 195 -14.66 -11.84 -3.04
N ASP A 196 -14.45 -12.84 -3.89
CA ASP A 196 -13.20 -13.62 -3.94
C ASP A 196 -11.98 -12.71 -4.18
N ARG A 197 -12.09 -11.75 -5.09
CA ARG A 197 -11.04 -10.75 -5.37
C ARG A 197 -10.75 -9.87 -4.16
N LEU A 198 -11.79 -9.45 -3.43
CA LEU A 198 -11.61 -8.65 -2.20
C LEU A 198 -11.01 -9.48 -1.06
N GLU A 199 -11.33 -10.76 -0.95
CA GLU A 199 -10.69 -11.66 0.00
C GLU A 199 -9.20 -11.85 -0.33
N LYS A 200 -8.88 -12.08 -1.60
CA LYS A 200 -7.50 -12.14 -2.08
C LYS A 200 -6.75 -10.81 -1.82
N LEU A 201 -7.40 -9.66 -2.02
CA LEU A 201 -6.83 -8.37 -1.69
C LEU A 201 -6.53 -8.26 -0.20
N ARG A 202 -7.44 -8.67 0.66
CA ARG A 202 -7.23 -8.65 2.13
C ARG A 202 -6.11 -9.57 2.58
N ALA A 203 -5.85 -10.66 1.87
CA ALA A 203 -4.76 -11.59 2.16
C ALA A 203 -3.37 -10.94 2.01
N ILE A 204 -3.25 -9.78 1.37
CA ILE A 204 -1.99 -9.00 1.37
C ILE A 204 -1.49 -8.72 2.79
N ARG A 205 -2.37 -8.63 3.79
CA ARG A 205 -1.96 -8.47 5.20
C ARG A 205 -1.03 -9.59 5.66
N ASP A 206 -1.27 -10.79 5.17
CA ASP A 206 -0.57 -12.01 5.56
C ASP A 206 0.60 -12.33 4.62
N TYR A 207 0.86 -11.45 3.64
CA TYR A 207 1.99 -11.63 2.71
C TYR A 207 3.30 -11.74 3.50
N PRO A 208 4.09 -12.83 3.29
CA PRO A 208 5.28 -13.10 4.07
C PRO A 208 6.46 -12.25 3.64
N TYR A 209 7.12 -11.63 4.60
CA TYR A 209 8.40 -10.95 4.44
C TYR A 209 9.47 -11.66 5.27
N ILE A 210 10.70 -11.62 4.75
CA ILE A 210 11.91 -11.97 5.48
C ILE A 210 12.51 -10.66 6.00
N MET A 211 12.71 -10.61 7.32
CA MET A 211 13.36 -9.52 8.01
C MET A 211 14.67 -9.96 8.68
#